data_c7cb6b88031e10017eb2b5d0fed9eb9a
#
_entry.id   c7cb6b88031e10017eb2b5d0fed9eb9a
#
_cell.length_a   1.000
_cell.length_b   1.000
_cell.length_c   1.000
_cell.angle_alpha   90.00
_cell.angle_beta   90.00
_cell.angle_gamma   90.00
#
_symmetry.space_group_name_H-M   'P 1'
#
loop_
_entity.id
_entity.type
_entity.pdbx_description
1 polymer ?
#
loop_
_entity_poly.entity_id
_entity_poly.type
_entity_poly.pdbx_seq_one_letter_code
_entity_poly.pdbx_strand_id
1 'polypeptide(L)'
;MKKYFKKSWYKGKYRNISIEKYPGLYRPGSSPYFSGDTLRKYADFIFDETQSFKPRNVKKNNIVFVKTDLLEIYFSYYHKKIDSEYILVSHNSDSAVTKAETKFLDDKIIHWFAMKLDFPSNEKISPIPSGLENKRFLTNGKIKNFKEVEKKVRTDFEKYDKKILCSFNVHTNFNERKPLIEKVKNNNLYDIRKFTSNYEYLSELSKYKFILCPEGNNFESHRIWESLIFNCTPIVRSNTVNTNFFNLGVPLLIIDDWSYLNGLTFDDLVNLNQININKEYRKFSTWKYWKELIDSKTL
;
A
#
# COMPACT_ATOMS: atom_id res chain seq x y z
N MET A 1 15.56 28.24 12.98
CA MET A 1 15.40 27.63 14.33
C MET A 1 14.58 26.35 14.15
N LYS A 2 15.24 25.17 14.15
CA LYS A 2 14.58 23.85 14.04
C LYS A 2 13.84 23.59 15.37
N LYS A 3 12.54 23.83 15.44
CA LYS A 3 11.73 23.36 16.56
C LYS A 3 11.56 21.84 16.40
N TYR A 4 12.41 21.08 17.05
CA TYR A 4 12.11 19.69 17.32
C TYR A 4 10.87 19.64 18.20
N PHE A 5 9.79 18.98 17.73
CA PHE A 5 8.69 18.63 18.60
C PHE A 5 9.26 17.81 19.76
N LYS A 6 9.10 18.26 21.00
CA LYS A 6 9.63 17.54 22.15
C LYS A 6 8.99 16.16 22.19
N LYS A 7 9.80 15.11 22.21
CA LYS A 7 9.42 13.69 22.28
C LYS A 7 8.36 13.39 23.36
N SER A 8 8.29 14.20 24.42
CA SER A 8 7.33 14.14 25.51
C SER A 8 5.92 14.57 25.13
N TRP A 9 5.74 15.48 24.16
CA TRP A 9 4.43 15.99 23.74
C TRP A 9 3.64 14.91 22.97
N TYR A 10 4.33 14.14 22.14
CA TYR A 10 3.74 12.99 21.43
C TYR A 10 3.30 11.85 22.37
N LYS A 11 4.09 11.55 23.41
CA LYS A 11 3.80 10.45 24.33
C LYS A 11 2.56 10.66 25.21
N GLY A 12 2.17 11.92 25.51
CA GLY A 12 1.07 12.22 26.40
C GLY A 12 -0.30 12.14 25.72
N LYS A 13 -0.42 12.63 24.49
CA LYS A 13 -1.70 12.84 23.81
C LYS A 13 -2.03 11.77 22.75
N TYR A 14 -1.01 11.10 22.20
CA TYR A 14 -1.13 10.14 21.10
C TYR A 14 -0.36 8.84 21.43
N ARG A 15 -0.91 8.05 22.33
CA ARG A 15 -0.31 6.78 22.80
C ARG A 15 -0.07 5.74 21.68
N ASN A 16 -0.76 5.87 20.56
CA ASN A 16 -0.74 4.91 19.45
C ASN A 16 0.08 5.37 18.24
N ILE A 17 0.79 6.51 18.31
CA ILE A 17 1.71 6.87 17.22
C ILE A 17 2.89 5.93 17.28
N SER A 18 3.00 5.03 16.31
CA SER A 18 4.20 4.22 16.12
C SER A 18 5.38 5.15 15.82
N ILE A 19 6.17 5.46 16.85
CA ILE A 19 7.44 6.16 16.67
C ILE A 19 8.34 5.15 15.99
N GLU A 20 8.61 5.36 14.70
CA GLU A 20 9.52 4.51 13.97
C GLU A 20 10.87 4.40 14.71
N LYS A 21 11.33 3.17 14.82
CA LYS A 21 12.55 2.81 15.56
C LYS A 21 13.79 3.57 15.07
N TYR A 22 13.70 4.11 13.83
CA TYR A 22 14.76 4.88 13.17
C TYR A 22 14.15 6.09 12.43
N PRO A 23 13.92 7.23 13.10
CA PRO A 23 13.53 8.47 12.42
C PRO A 23 14.78 9.03 11.71
N GLY A 24 15.35 8.27 10.77
CA GLY A 24 16.48 8.73 10.00
C GLY A 24 16.05 9.84 9.03
N LEU A 25 16.87 10.87 8.89
CA LEU A 25 16.72 11.92 7.88
C LEU A 25 16.80 11.34 6.45
N TYR A 26 17.36 10.15 6.31
CA TYR A 26 17.54 9.47 5.03
C TYR A 26 16.38 8.52 4.73
N ARG A 27 15.49 8.95 3.84
CA ARG A 27 14.34 8.17 3.36
C ARG A 27 14.41 8.02 1.85
N PRO A 28 15.17 7.02 1.35
CA PRO A 28 15.35 6.83 -0.08
C PRO A 28 14.06 6.29 -0.72
N GLY A 29 13.66 6.90 -1.84
CA GLY A 29 12.56 6.37 -2.65
C GLY A 29 12.89 5.01 -3.28
N SER A 30 11.85 4.31 -3.70
CA SER A 30 11.89 2.95 -4.27
C SER A 30 11.77 2.91 -5.80
N SER A 31 11.93 4.06 -6.48
CA SER A 31 11.79 4.14 -7.95
C SER A 31 12.54 3.00 -8.69
N PRO A 32 11.92 2.37 -9.71
CA PRO A 32 10.71 2.76 -10.41
C PRO A 32 9.40 2.33 -9.72
N TYR A 33 9.47 1.62 -8.60
CA TYR A 33 8.29 1.14 -7.89
C TYR A 33 7.72 2.19 -6.94
N PHE A 34 6.44 2.01 -6.62
CA PHE A 34 5.75 2.84 -5.63
C PHE A 34 6.09 2.39 -4.20
N SER A 35 6.33 3.34 -3.32
CA SER A 35 6.37 3.18 -1.86
C SER A 35 6.05 4.52 -1.19
N GLY A 36 5.69 4.48 0.08
CA GLY A 36 5.39 5.70 0.82
C GLY A 36 6.54 6.72 0.87
N ASP A 37 7.80 6.26 0.94
CA ASP A 37 8.95 7.16 0.90
C ASP A 37 9.25 7.69 -0.51
N THR A 38 8.83 7.00 -1.59
CA THR A 38 8.86 7.54 -2.95
C THR A 38 7.88 8.70 -3.07
N LEU A 39 6.65 8.51 -2.61
CA LEU A 39 5.60 9.52 -2.58
C LEU A 39 6.00 10.72 -1.70
N ARG A 40 6.49 10.45 -0.49
CA ARG A 40 7.00 11.48 0.43
C ARG A 40 8.08 12.36 -0.20
N LYS A 41 9.00 11.76 -0.94
CA LYS A 41 10.08 12.50 -1.63
C LYS A 41 9.54 13.39 -2.75
N TYR A 42 8.43 13.05 -3.34
CA TYR A 42 7.81 13.81 -4.42
C TYR A 42 7.05 15.03 -3.93
N ALA A 43 6.50 14.99 -2.71
CA ALA A 43 5.73 16.07 -2.14
C ALA A 43 6.57 17.35 -1.94
N ASP A 44 5.95 18.51 -2.19
CA ASP A 44 6.55 19.83 -1.98
C ASP A 44 6.74 20.14 -0.50
N PHE A 45 5.80 19.69 0.33
CA PHE A 45 5.80 19.89 1.77
C PHE A 45 5.53 18.58 2.50
N ILE A 46 6.24 18.39 3.61
CA ILE A 46 6.17 17.17 4.40
C ILE A 46 5.86 17.51 5.85
N PHE A 47 4.83 16.84 6.39
CA PHE A 47 4.46 16.87 7.80
C PHE A 47 4.48 15.45 8.37
N ASP A 48 5.58 15.10 9.01
CA ASP A 48 5.77 13.81 9.66
C ASP A 48 6.60 13.94 10.94
N GLU A 49 6.99 12.83 11.54
CA GLU A 49 7.80 12.80 12.77
C GLU A 49 9.20 13.38 12.61
N THR A 50 9.66 13.60 11.38
CA THR A 50 11.03 14.09 11.09
C THR A 50 11.06 15.55 10.70
N GLN A 51 9.99 16.08 10.11
CA GLN A 51 9.95 17.46 9.64
C GLN A 51 8.56 18.06 9.59
N SER A 52 8.54 19.38 9.56
CA SER A 52 7.35 20.20 9.38
C SER A 52 7.70 21.41 8.52
N PHE A 53 6.71 22.17 8.10
CA PHE A 53 6.88 23.31 7.20
C PHE A 53 6.13 24.55 7.72
N LYS A 54 6.32 25.69 7.06
CA LYS A 54 5.53 26.91 7.30
C LYS A 54 4.29 26.87 6.41
N PRO A 55 3.06 26.79 6.97
CA PRO A 55 1.83 26.64 6.18
C PRO A 55 1.64 27.71 5.10
N ARG A 56 2.01 28.97 5.37
CA ARG A 56 1.90 30.09 4.42
C ARG A 56 2.79 29.97 3.17
N ASN A 57 3.74 29.01 3.16
CA ASN A 57 4.56 28.75 1.99
C ASN A 57 3.87 27.84 0.95
N VAL A 58 2.78 27.16 1.36
CA VAL A 58 2.00 26.30 0.45
C VAL A 58 1.32 27.19 -0.59
N LYS A 59 1.49 26.86 -1.86
CA LYS A 59 0.90 27.55 -3.01
C LYS A 59 -0.14 26.64 -3.66
N LYS A 60 -0.93 27.21 -4.55
CA LYS A 60 -1.91 26.47 -5.36
C LYS A 60 -1.22 25.28 -6.05
N ASN A 61 -1.88 24.13 -6.05
CA ASN A 61 -1.44 22.88 -6.63
C ASN A 61 -0.21 22.22 -5.95
N ASN A 62 0.34 22.79 -4.86
CA ASN A 62 1.37 22.07 -4.13
C ASN A 62 0.85 20.75 -3.56
N ILE A 63 1.72 19.77 -3.44
CA ILE A 63 1.47 18.48 -2.83
C ILE A 63 1.98 18.48 -1.40
N VAL A 64 1.08 18.29 -0.44
CA VAL A 64 1.40 18.21 0.98
C VAL A 64 1.29 16.76 1.47
N PHE A 65 2.41 16.18 1.84
CA PHE A 65 2.48 14.87 2.46
C PHE A 65 2.28 14.98 3.97
N VAL A 66 1.34 14.20 4.50
CA VAL A 66 1.09 14.09 5.94
C VAL A 66 1.17 12.63 6.36
N LYS A 67 1.94 12.31 7.40
CA LYS A 67 1.85 10.98 8.01
C LYS A 67 0.44 10.80 8.58
N THR A 68 -0.24 9.71 8.23
CA THR A 68 -1.68 9.54 8.58
C THR A 68 -1.94 9.68 10.07
N ASP A 69 -1.06 9.17 10.95
CA ASP A 69 -1.19 9.33 12.41
C ASP A 69 -1.20 10.78 12.89
N LEU A 70 -0.77 11.73 12.07
CA LEU A 70 -0.65 13.14 12.40
C LEU A 70 -1.75 14.00 11.79
N LEU A 71 -2.75 13.41 11.11
CA LEU A 71 -3.81 14.14 10.44
C LEU A 71 -4.56 15.08 11.38
N GLU A 72 -4.94 14.64 12.58
CA GLU A 72 -5.65 15.48 13.55
C GLU A 72 -4.84 16.72 13.93
N ILE A 73 -3.53 16.54 14.20
CA ILE A 73 -2.63 17.65 14.52
C ILE A 73 -2.47 18.58 13.31
N TYR A 74 -2.29 17.99 12.13
CA TYR A 74 -2.13 18.72 10.89
C TYR A 74 -3.34 19.63 10.62
N PHE A 75 -4.55 19.07 10.68
CA PHE A 75 -5.78 19.84 10.45
C PHE A 75 -6.05 20.88 11.53
N SER A 76 -5.72 20.59 12.78
CA SER A 76 -5.94 21.51 13.89
C SER A 76 -5.01 22.73 13.85
N TYR A 77 -3.76 22.59 13.41
CA TYR A 77 -2.73 23.62 13.59
C TYR A 77 -2.04 24.08 12.31
N TYR A 78 -1.99 23.28 11.25
CA TYR A 78 -1.30 23.58 10.00
C TYR A 78 -2.26 23.95 8.88
N HIS A 79 -3.21 23.10 8.57
CA HIS A 79 -4.18 23.29 7.50
C HIS A 79 -4.93 24.63 7.61
N LYS A 80 -5.34 25.01 8.80
CA LYS A 80 -6.04 26.30 9.06
C LYS A 80 -5.25 27.53 8.63
N LYS A 81 -3.92 27.43 8.58
CA LYS A 81 -2.98 28.51 8.26
C LYS A 81 -2.47 28.43 6.81
N ILE A 82 -3.00 27.52 6.01
CA ILE A 82 -2.75 27.46 4.57
C ILE A 82 -3.82 28.33 3.91
N ASP A 83 -3.38 29.27 3.08
CA ASP A 83 -4.25 30.24 2.42
C ASP A 83 -4.51 29.88 0.93
N SER A 84 -3.97 28.76 0.45
CA SER A 84 -4.05 28.32 -0.95
C SER A 84 -4.69 26.94 -1.07
N GLU A 85 -5.23 26.63 -2.25
CA GLU A 85 -5.71 25.31 -2.62
C GLU A 85 -4.51 24.37 -2.89
N TYR A 86 -4.58 23.11 -2.41
CA TYR A 86 -3.48 22.15 -2.51
C TYR A 86 -3.97 20.71 -2.56
N ILE A 87 -3.08 19.79 -2.95
CA ILE A 87 -3.32 18.34 -2.92
C ILE A 87 -2.80 17.79 -1.60
N LEU A 88 -3.65 17.06 -0.89
CA LEU A 88 -3.27 16.35 0.33
C LEU A 88 -2.93 14.90 0.00
N VAL A 89 -1.84 14.40 0.58
CA VAL A 89 -1.49 12.97 0.55
C VAL A 89 -1.24 12.48 1.97
N SER A 90 -1.97 11.47 2.42
CA SER A 90 -1.75 10.84 3.73
C SER A 90 -1.22 9.42 3.57
N HIS A 91 -0.10 9.10 4.24
CA HIS A 91 0.63 7.84 4.06
C HIS A 91 1.53 7.48 5.26
N ASN A 92 2.31 6.37 5.12
CA ASN A 92 3.35 5.93 6.06
C ASN A 92 2.83 5.65 7.49
N SER A 93 1.69 4.99 7.60
CA SER A 93 1.06 4.64 8.87
C SER A 93 0.34 3.29 8.79
N ASP A 94 0.10 2.67 9.93
CA ASP A 94 -0.85 1.55 10.02
C ASP A 94 -2.30 2.00 10.21
N SER A 95 -2.53 3.29 10.51
CA SER A 95 -3.88 3.85 10.65
C SER A 95 -4.59 3.97 9.30
N ALA A 96 -5.88 3.65 9.28
CA ALA A 96 -6.76 3.89 8.15
C ALA A 96 -7.27 5.34 8.14
N VAL A 97 -7.68 5.83 6.97
CA VAL A 97 -8.51 7.03 6.83
C VAL A 97 -9.94 6.57 6.70
N THR A 98 -10.77 6.89 7.70
CA THR A 98 -12.17 6.49 7.78
C THR A 98 -13.10 7.63 7.40
N LYS A 99 -14.41 7.36 7.34
CA LYS A 99 -15.41 8.41 7.10
C LYS A 99 -15.36 9.54 8.15
N ALA A 100 -14.85 9.28 9.36
CA ALA A 100 -14.73 10.30 10.39
C ALA A 100 -13.77 11.44 9.99
N GLU A 101 -12.74 11.15 9.19
CA GLU A 101 -11.77 12.14 8.71
C GLU A 101 -12.34 13.03 7.60
N THR A 102 -13.48 12.70 6.97
CA THR A 102 -14.10 13.53 5.92
C THR A 102 -14.53 14.91 6.43
N LYS A 103 -14.74 15.07 7.75
CA LYS A 103 -14.98 16.36 8.40
C LYS A 103 -13.87 17.40 8.17
N PHE A 104 -12.69 16.94 7.75
CA PHE A 104 -11.55 17.80 7.47
C PHE A 104 -11.47 18.28 6.02
N LEU A 105 -12.30 17.71 5.12
CA LEU A 105 -12.37 18.16 3.74
C LEU A 105 -13.04 19.53 3.66
N ASP A 106 -12.32 20.48 3.07
CA ASP A 106 -12.84 21.80 2.73
C ASP A 106 -12.39 22.21 1.31
N ASP A 107 -12.72 23.43 0.90
CA ASP A 107 -12.44 23.91 -0.46
C ASP A 107 -10.94 24.11 -0.73
N LYS A 108 -10.10 24.18 0.31
CA LYS A 108 -8.65 24.29 0.15
C LYS A 108 -8.00 22.96 -0.26
N ILE A 109 -8.66 21.82 -0.03
CA ILE A 109 -8.18 20.53 -0.49
C ILE A 109 -8.76 20.26 -1.87
N ILE A 110 -7.93 20.43 -2.91
CA ILE A 110 -8.28 20.11 -4.30
C ILE A 110 -8.64 18.63 -4.39
N HIS A 111 -7.75 17.78 -3.89
CA HIS A 111 -7.94 16.33 -3.83
C HIS A 111 -7.12 15.72 -2.69
N TRP A 112 -7.63 14.68 -2.05
CA TRP A 112 -6.94 13.93 -1.02
C TRP A 112 -6.65 12.49 -1.48
N PHE A 113 -5.39 12.13 -1.60
CA PHE A 113 -4.94 10.76 -1.80
C PHE A 113 -4.65 10.11 -0.45
N ALA A 114 -5.43 9.09 -0.07
CA ALA A 114 -5.37 8.49 1.26
C ALA A 114 -4.95 7.02 1.19
N MET A 115 -3.85 6.66 1.88
CA MET A 115 -3.51 5.27 2.11
C MET A 115 -4.54 4.63 3.06
N LYS A 116 -4.94 3.39 2.78
CA LYS A 116 -5.92 2.63 3.58
C LYS A 116 -7.24 3.40 3.74
N LEU A 117 -7.80 3.86 2.63
CA LEU A 117 -9.08 4.56 2.58
C LEU A 117 -10.23 3.60 2.89
N ASP A 118 -10.75 3.65 4.12
CA ASP A 118 -11.79 2.73 4.62
C ASP A 118 -13.22 3.31 4.50
N PHE A 119 -13.50 3.88 3.34
CA PHE A 119 -14.84 4.20 2.86
C PHE A 119 -14.77 4.37 1.32
N PRO A 120 -15.92 4.32 0.60
CA PRO A 120 -15.92 4.45 -0.85
C PRO A 120 -15.26 5.74 -1.33
N SER A 121 -14.34 5.63 -2.29
CA SER A 121 -13.71 6.78 -2.94
C SER A 121 -14.75 7.65 -3.66
N ASN A 122 -14.45 8.92 -3.81
CA ASN A 122 -15.30 9.89 -4.49
C ASN A 122 -14.46 10.94 -5.25
N GLU A 123 -15.09 11.97 -5.78
CA GLU A 123 -14.42 13.02 -6.56
C GLU A 123 -13.35 13.82 -5.78
N LYS A 124 -13.46 13.90 -4.45
CA LYS A 124 -12.55 14.66 -3.56
C LYS A 124 -11.49 13.78 -2.88
N ILE A 125 -11.71 12.45 -2.79
CA ILE A 125 -10.78 11.56 -2.11
C ILE A 125 -10.63 10.22 -2.85
N SER A 126 -9.40 9.81 -3.04
CA SER A 126 -9.05 8.55 -3.72
C SER A 126 -8.04 7.73 -2.91
N PRO A 127 -8.05 6.39 -3.04
CA PRO A 127 -7.06 5.56 -2.42
C PRO A 127 -5.68 5.76 -3.07
N ILE A 128 -4.63 5.59 -2.26
CA ILE A 128 -3.26 5.45 -2.73
C ILE A 128 -2.64 4.22 -2.04
N PRO A 129 -1.85 3.39 -2.75
CA PRO A 129 -1.41 2.10 -2.23
C PRO A 129 -0.39 2.23 -1.11
N SER A 130 -0.32 1.23 -0.23
CA SER A 130 0.87 1.05 0.63
C SER A 130 2.13 0.84 -0.20
N GLY A 131 1.99 0.23 -1.38
CA GLY A 131 3.10 -0.07 -2.29
C GLY A 131 4.08 -1.07 -1.72
N LEU A 132 5.33 -1.01 -2.15
CA LEU A 132 6.41 -1.80 -1.57
C LEU A 132 6.79 -1.28 -0.19
N GLU A 133 7.32 -2.17 0.67
CA GLU A 133 7.93 -1.74 1.93
C GLU A 133 8.98 -0.66 1.66
N ASN A 134 8.98 0.38 2.48
CA ASN A 134 9.94 1.46 2.35
C ASN A 134 11.38 0.95 2.45
N LYS A 135 12.22 1.35 1.51
CA LYS A 135 13.61 0.89 1.38
C LYS A 135 14.45 1.05 2.66
N ARG A 136 14.10 2.00 3.51
CA ARG A 136 14.81 2.26 4.78
C ARG A 136 14.72 1.10 5.78
N PHE A 137 13.70 0.24 5.69
CA PHE A 137 13.54 -0.90 6.61
C PHE A 137 14.48 -2.07 6.30
N LEU A 138 15.09 -2.10 5.12
CA LEU A 138 16.14 -3.05 4.71
C LEU A 138 15.72 -4.53 4.68
N THR A 139 14.47 -4.85 4.92
CA THR A 139 13.95 -6.21 4.96
C THR A 139 13.37 -6.63 3.61
N ASN A 140 12.20 -6.11 3.24
CA ASN A 140 11.51 -6.48 2.01
C ASN A 140 11.62 -5.39 0.93
N GLY A 141 11.90 -4.14 1.29
CA GLY A 141 12.07 -3.01 0.36
C GLY A 141 13.37 -3.01 -0.44
N LYS A 142 13.96 -4.18 -0.72
CA LYS A 142 15.23 -4.33 -1.46
C LYS A 142 15.03 -4.23 -2.97
N ILE A 143 14.96 -3.01 -3.49
CA ILE A 143 14.68 -2.72 -4.91
C ILE A 143 15.58 -3.48 -5.89
N LYS A 144 16.85 -3.74 -5.50
CA LYS A 144 17.78 -4.54 -6.32
C LYS A 144 17.21 -5.93 -6.61
N ASN A 145 16.63 -6.58 -5.60
CA ASN A 145 16.07 -7.92 -5.73
C ASN A 145 14.90 -7.95 -6.72
N PHE A 146 13.98 -6.98 -6.64
CA PHE A 146 12.87 -6.86 -7.60
C PHE A 146 13.39 -6.74 -9.04
N LYS A 147 14.35 -5.83 -9.28
CA LYS A 147 14.93 -5.62 -10.61
C LYS A 147 15.66 -6.87 -11.14
N GLU A 148 16.36 -7.59 -10.29
CA GLU A 148 17.08 -8.81 -10.68
C GLU A 148 16.11 -9.93 -11.05
N VAL A 149 15.06 -10.14 -10.26
CA VAL A 149 14.04 -11.14 -10.56
C VAL A 149 13.26 -10.79 -11.81
N GLU A 150 12.83 -9.53 -11.97
CA GLU A 150 12.13 -9.09 -13.20
C GLU A 150 12.94 -9.35 -14.48
N LYS A 151 14.26 -9.17 -14.44
CA LYS A 151 15.12 -9.45 -15.59
C LYS A 151 15.11 -10.93 -15.98
N LYS A 152 15.03 -11.82 -14.99
CA LYS A 152 15.04 -13.27 -15.21
C LYS A 152 13.69 -13.79 -15.70
N VAL A 153 12.59 -13.22 -15.19
CA VAL A 153 11.23 -13.66 -15.51
C VAL A 153 10.80 -13.30 -16.93
N ARG A 154 11.35 -12.26 -17.54
CA ARG A 154 10.99 -11.82 -18.91
C ARG A 154 11.26 -12.86 -20.00
N THR A 155 11.98 -13.94 -19.69
CA THR A 155 12.39 -14.97 -20.66
C THR A 155 11.59 -16.28 -20.56
N ASP A 156 10.77 -16.49 -19.50
CA ASP A 156 10.16 -17.81 -19.21
C ASP A 156 8.67 -17.74 -18.79
N PHE A 157 7.85 -17.00 -19.51
CA PHE A 157 6.44 -16.79 -19.15
C PHE A 157 5.52 -18.02 -19.20
N GLU A 158 5.99 -19.19 -19.63
CA GLU A 158 5.13 -20.36 -19.87
C GLU A 158 4.95 -21.33 -18.67
N LYS A 159 5.60 -21.08 -17.54
CA LYS A 159 5.58 -22.05 -16.41
C LYS A 159 5.04 -21.44 -15.11
N TYR A 160 3.75 -21.16 -15.08
CA TYR A 160 3.10 -20.97 -13.78
C TYR A 160 2.83 -22.34 -13.13
N ASP A 161 3.29 -22.54 -11.90
CA ASP A 161 2.82 -23.64 -11.07
C ASP A 161 1.29 -23.56 -10.93
N LYS A 162 0.60 -24.66 -11.21
CA LYS A 162 -0.87 -24.79 -11.03
C LYS A 162 -1.22 -24.86 -9.54
N LYS A 163 -0.66 -23.95 -8.75
CA LYS A 163 -0.85 -23.79 -7.32
C LYS A 163 -0.99 -22.33 -6.93
N ILE A 164 -1.50 -22.09 -5.73
CA ILE A 164 -1.63 -20.80 -5.12
C ILE A 164 -0.54 -20.64 -4.08
N LEU A 165 0.30 -19.62 -4.20
CA LEU A 165 1.32 -19.34 -3.20
C LEU A 165 0.68 -18.83 -1.90
N CYS A 166 1.06 -19.45 -0.78
CA CYS A 166 0.69 -19.03 0.58
C CYS A 166 1.97 -18.70 1.36
N SER A 167 2.36 -17.44 1.37
CA SER A 167 3.58 -17.00 2.07
C SER A 167 3.32 -15.72 2.86
N PHE A 168 3.01 -15.87 4.15
CA PHE A 168 2.79 -14.76 5.06
C PHE A 168 3.10 -15.15 6.51
N ASN A 169 3.45 -14.17 7.34
CA ASN A 169 3.63 -14.39 8.77
C ASN A 169 2.27 -14.38 9.47
N VAL A 170 1.91 -15.50 10.09
CA VAL A 170 0.64 -15.68 10.80
C VAL A 170 0.50 -14.70 11.97
N HIS A 171 1.61 -14.39 12.65
CA HIS A 171 1.59 -13.53 13.84
C HIS A 171 1.31 -12.05 13.54
N THR A 172 1.41 -11.60 12.28
CA THR A 172 1.08 -10.21 11.93
C THR A 172 -0.41 -9.91 12.11
N ASN A 173 -1.27 -10.88 11.75
CA ASN A 173 -2.73 -10.82 11.99
C ASN A 173 -3.22 -12.24 12.31
N PHE A 174 -3.08 -12.63 13.57
CA PHE A 174 -3.30 -14.00 13.99
C PHE A 174 -4.75 -14.45 13.77
N ASN A 175 -5.72 -13.58 14.04
CA ASN A 175 -7.15 -13.88 13.94
C ASN A 175 -7.60 -14.17 12.51
N GLU A 176 -7.00 -13.55 11.52
CA GLU A 176 -7.27 -13.77 10.10
C GLU A 176 -6.43 -14.91 9.53
N ARG A 177 -5.12 -14.89 9.79
CA ARG A 177 -4.14 -15.73 9.07
C ARG A 177 -4.04 -17.13 9.60
N LYS A 178 -4.26 -17.34 10.90
CA LYS A 178 -4.22 -18.68 11.49
C LYS A 178 -5.35 -19.57 10.99
N PRO A 179 -6.63 -19.13 11.03
CA PRO A 179 -7.73 -19.91 10.44
C PRO A 179 -7.53 -20.18 8.95
N LEU A 180 -7.00 -19.21 8.19
CA LEU A 180 -6.74 -19.39 6.76
C LEU A 180 -5.71 -20.50 6.50
N ILE A 181 -4.57 -20.51 7.21
CA ILE A 181 -3.58 -21.58 7.07
C ILE A 181 -4.18 -22.94 7.44
N GLU A 182 -4.91 -23.05 8.54
CA GLU A 182 -5.57 -24.30 8.95
C GLU A 182 -6.54 -24.82 7.87
N LYS A 183 -7.23 -23.92 7.19
CA LYS A 183 -8.16 -24.24 6.11
C LYS A 183 -7.46 -24.81 4.87
N VAL A 184 -6.32 -24.24 4.48
CA VAL A 184 -5.66 -24.57 3.22
C VAL A 184 -4.55 -25.64 3.34
N LYS A 185 -4.07 -25.95 4.55
CA LYS A 185 -2.87 -26.79 4.78
C LYS A 185 -2.96 -28.23 4.23
N ASN A 186 -4.17 -28.76 4.10
CA ASN A 186 -4.41 -30.14 3.63
C ASN A 186 -4.89 -30.19 2.16
N ASN A 187 -4.85 -29.08 1.45
CA ASN A 187 -5.29 -28.99 0.06
C ASN A 187 -4.08 -28.75 -0.84
N ASN A 188 -3.83 -29.70 -1.76
CA ASN A 188 -2.69 -29.68 -2.68
C ASN A 188 -2.69 -28.50 -3.68
N LEU A 189 -3.79 -27.77 -3.79
CA LEU A 189 -3.88 -26.54 -4.58
C LEU A 189 -3.00 -25.41 -3.99
N TYR A 190 -2.72 -25.46 -2.68
CA TYR A 190 -2.00 -24.40 -1.97
C TYR A 190 -0.57 -24.82 -1.65
N ASP A 191 0.37 -23.97 -2.01
CA ASP A 191 1.78 -24.13 -1.67
C ASP A 191 2.15 -23.22 -0.50
N ILE A 192 2.20 -23.80 0.71
CA ILE A 192 2.49 -23.07 1.94
C ILE A 192 3.99 -23.05 2.14
N ARG A 193 4.60 -21.87 1.94
CA ARG A 193 6.06 -21.72 1.95
C ARG A 193 6.53 -20.60 2.86
N LYS A 194 7.70 -20.84 3.45
CA LYS A 194 8.50 -19.83 4.15
C LYS A 194 9.81 -19.66 3.41
N PHE A 195 10.28 -18.46 3.30
CA PHE A 195 11.50 -18.12 2.59
C PHE A 195 12.55 -17.54 3.54
N THR A 196 13.80 -17.80 3.28
CA THR A 196 14.93 -17.34 4.09
C THR A 196 15.38 -15.94 3.71
N SER A 197 15.05 -15.50 2.50
CA SER A 197 15.40 -14.18 1.99
C SER A 197 14.30 -13.57 1.12
N ASN A 198 14.29 -12.25 1.03
CA ASN A 198 13.40 -11.53 0.11
C ASN A 198 13.65 -11.91 -1.35
N TYR A 199 14.91 -12.16 -1.75
CA TYR A 199 15.24 -12.58 -3.11
C TYR A 199 14.61 -13.94 -3.45
N GLU A 200 14.74 -14.91 -2.56
CA GLU A 200 14.13 -16.24 -2.71
C GLU A 200 12.61 -16.13 -2.83
N TYR A 201 11.98 -15.36 -1.94
CA TYR A 201 10.53 -15.10 -1.98
C TYR A 201 10.09 -14.53 -3.34
N LEU A 202 10.76 -13.50 -3.84
CA LEU A 202 10.40 -12.85 -5.11
C LEU A 202 10.63 -13.78 -6.30
N SER A 203 11.73 -14.59 -6.27
CA SER A 203 12.03 -15.57 -7.31
C SER A 203 10.97 -16.65 -7.38
N GLU A 204 10.48 -17.11 -6.24
CA GLU A 204 9.38 -18.07 -6.21
C GLU A 204 8.04 -17.41 -6.58
N LEU A 205 7.72 -16.25 -6.00
CA LEU A 205 6.49 -15.50 -6.33
C LEU A 205 6.30 -15.34 -7.84
N SER A 206 7.38 -15.08 -8.56
CA SER A 206 7.36 -14.90 -10.03
C SER A 206 6.94 -16.14 -10.82
N LYS A 207 6.85 -17.32 -10.20
CA LYS A 207 6.43 -18.57 -10.82
C LYS A 207 4.94 -18.90 -10.61
N TYR A 208 4.22 -18.09 -9.83
CA TYR A 208 2.82 -18.36 -9.49
C TYR A 208 1.88 -17.40 -10.22
N LYS A 209 0.73 -17.93 -10.65
CA LYS A 209 -0.36 -17.12 -11.20
C LYS A 209 -1.19 -16.46 -10.11
N PHE A 210 -1.27 -17.07 -8.94
CA PHE A 210 -2.07 -16.59 -7.80
C PHE A 210 -1.28 -16.63 -6.50
N ILE A 211 -1.56 -15.65 -5.61
CA ILE A 211 -1.05 -15.61 -4.24
C ILE A 211 -2.15 -15.20 -3.26
N LEU A 212 -2.21 -15.86 -2.09
CA LEU A 212 -3.09 -15.41 -1.01
C LEU A 212 -2.49 -14.17 -0.32
N CYS A 213 -3.28 -13.11 -0.27
CA CYS A 213 -2.93 -11.84 0.36
C CYS A 213 -3.89 -11.49 1.51
N PRO A 214 -3.88 -12.26 2.63
CA PRO A 214 -4.70 -11.91 3.79
C PRO A 214 -4.23 -10.60 4.40
N GLU A 215 -5.15 -9.93 5.10
CA GLU A 215 -4.89 -8.68 5.80
C GLU A 215 -3.67 -8.78 6.72
N GLY A 216 -2.95 -7.67 6.85
CA GLY A 216 -1.80 -7.52 7.73
C GLY A 216 -2.17 -6.83 9.03
N ASN A 217 -1.36 -5.84 9.44
CA ASN A 217 -1.68 -4.94 10.55
C ASN A 217 -2.91 -4.08 10.24
N ASN A 218 -3.31 -4.02 8.96
CA ASN A 218 -4.51 -3.36 8.48
C ASN A 218 -4.99 -4.06 7.19
N PHE A 219 -6.07 -3.56 6.58
CA PHE A 219 -6.82 -4.10 5.43
C PHE A 219 -5.99 -4.44 4.19
N GLU A 220 -4.82 -3.86 4.03
CA GLU A 220 -3.94 -3.99 2.87
C GLU A 220 -2.56 -4.51 3.27
N SER A 221 -1.92 -5.30 2.42
CA SER A 221 -0.55 -5.76 2.62
C SER A 221 0.35 -5.42 1.42
N HIS A 222 1.64 -5.19 1.67
CA HIS A 222 2.66 -4.98 0.62
C HIS A 222 2.67 -6.10 -0.43
N ARG A 223 2.28 -7.31 -0.04
CA ARG A 223 2.24 -8.49 -0.90
C ARG A 223 1.37 -8.32 -2.15
N ILE A 224 0.29 -7.55 -2.04
CA ILE A 224 -0.55 -7.18 -3.18
C ILE A 224 0.31 -6.51 -4.26
N TRP A 225 1.07 -5.50 -3.88
CA TRP A 225 1.88 -4.69 -4.80
C TRP A 225 3.12 -5.42 -5.29
N GLU A 226 3.72 -6.26 -4.46
CA GLU A 226 4.83 -7.14 -4.81
C GLU A 226 4.42 -8.14 -5.90
N SER A 227 3.25 -8.75 -5.78
CA SER A 227 2.76 -9.76 -6.72
C SER A 227 2.44 -9.18 -8.09
N LEU A 228 1.89 -7.97 -8.15
CA LEU A 228 1.56 -7.29 -9.41
C LEU A 228 2.79 -7.00 -10.28
N ILE A 229 3.98 -6.86 -9.68
CA ILE A 229 5.25 -6.69 -10.43
C ILE A 229 5.51 -7.91 -11.32
N PHE A 230 5.10 -9.09 -10.88
CA PHE A 230 5.35 -10.37 -11.56
C PHE A 230 4.11 -10.94 -12.26
N ASN A 231 3.08 -10.11 -12.51
CA ASN A 231 1.80 -10.54 -13.10
C ASN A 231 1.10 -11.67 -12.31
N CYS A 232 1.41 -11.81 -11.02
CA CYS A 232 0.75 -12.74 -10.13
C CYS A 232 -0.49 -12.07 -9.54
N THR A 233 -1.66 -12.69 -9.70
CA THR A 233 -2.94 -12.12 -9.20
C THR A 233 -3.05 -12.32 -7.69
N PRO A 234 -3.14 -11.25 -6.90
CA PRO A 234 -3.44 -11.34 -5.48
C PRO A 234 -4.89 -11.72 -5.24
N ILE A 235 -5.12 -12.77 -4.47
CA ILE A 235 -6.43 -13.15 -3.93
C ILE A 235 -6.57 -12.45 -2.58
N VAL A 236 -7.59 -11.63 -2.45
CA VAL A 236 -7.84 -10.80 -1.26
C VAL A 236 -9.27 -11.00 -0.76
N ARG A 237 -9.50 -10.81 0.53
CA ARG A 237 -10.85 -10.76 1.08
C ARG A 237 -11.50 -9.40 0.78
N SER A 238 -12.82 -9.41 0.57
CA SER A 238 -13.62 -8.21 0.38
C SER A 238 -13.50 -7.30 1.62
N ASN A 239 -13.10 -6.07 1.37
CA ASN A 239 -13.15 -4.93 2.29
C ASN A 239 -13.16 -3.65 1.46
N THR A 240 -13.46 -2.52 2.09
CA THR A 240 -13.60 -1.23 1.38
C THR A 240 -12.30 -0.81 0.69
N VAL A 241 -11.15 -1.05 1.31
CA VAL A 241 -9.83 -0.69 0.74
C VAL A 241 -9.57 -1.46 -0.54
N ASN A 242 -9.77 -2.78 -0.53
CA ASN A 242 -9.60 -3.63 -1.72
C ASN A 242 -10.61 -3.29 -2.82
N THR A 243 -11.85 -3.02 -2.44
CA THR A 243 -12.91 -2.59 -3.38
C THR A 243 -12.56 -1.26 -4.06
N ASN A 244 -12.04 -0.28 -3.32
CA ASN A 244 -11.57 0.98 -3.89
C ASN A 244 -10.47 0.76 -4.94
N PHE A 245 -9.49 -0.11 -4.69
CA PHE A 245 -8.45 -0.43 -5.67
C PHE A 245 -8.99 -1.21 -6.87
N PHE A 246 -9.89 -2.16 -6.65
CA PHE A 246 -10.54 -2.89 -7.75
C PHE A 246 -11.29 -1.94 -8.69
N ASN A 247 -12.02 -0.97 -8.14
CA ASN A 247 -12.75 0.05 -8.91
C ASN A 247 -11.81 0.99 -9.69
N LEU A 248 -10.57 1.19 -9.24
CA LEU A 248 -9.50 1.87 -10.00
C LEU A 248 -8.88 0.98 -11.09
N GLY A 249 -9.33 -0.27 -11.21
CA GLY A 249 -8.85 -1.21 -12.21
C GLY A 249 -7.65 -2.05 -11.78
N VAL A 250 -7.21 -1.99 -10.52
CA VAL A 250 -6.15 -2.86 -10.00
C VAL A 250 -6.58 -4.33 -10.16
N PRO A 251 -5.72 -5.21 -10.72
CA PRO A 251 -6.08 -6.61 -10.96
C PRO A 251 -6.05 -7.44 -9.68
N LEU A 252 -7.15 -7.38 -8.94
CA LEU A 252 -7.39 -8.18 -7.73
C LEU A 252 -8.41 -9.28 -8.04
N LEU A 253 -8.27 -10.42 -7.39
CA LEU A 253 -9.34 -11.41 -7.26
C LEU A 253 -9.92 -11.25 -5.84
N ILE A 254 -11.09 -10.60 -5.76
CA ILE A 254 -11.76 -10.35 -4.48
C ILE A 254 -12.72 -11.49 -4.21
N ILE A 255 -12.64 -12.07 -3.01
CA ILE A 255 -13.57 -13.06 -2.49
C ILE A 255 -14.24 -12.54 -1.21
N ASP A 256 -15.46 -12.90 -0.95
CA ASP A 256 -16.22 -12.39 0.21
C ASP A 256 -15.65 -12.92 1.53
N ASP A 257 -15.34 -14.21 1.56
CA ASP A 257 -14.74 -14.88 2.72
C ASP A 257 -13.79 -16.00 2.25
N TRP A 258 -12.82 -16.33 3.10
CA TRP A 258 -11.87 -17.42 2.80
C TRP A 258 -12.52 -18.81 2.66
N SER A 259 -13.78 -19.00 3.12
CA SER A 259 -14.54 -20.23 2.88
C SER A 259 -14.90 -20.43 1.41
N TYR A 260 -14.96 -19.36 0.63
CA TYR A 260 -15.18 -19.42 -0.82
C TYR A 260 -14.11 -20.25 -1.55
N LEU A 261 -12.92 -20.35 -0.98
CA LEU A 261 -11.81 -21.15 -1.53
C LEU A 261 -12.03 -22.67 -1.37
N ASN A 262 -13.03 -23.11 -0.58
CA ASN A 262 -13.33 -24.52 -0.39
C ASN A 262 -13.89 -25.11 -1.69
N GLY A 263 -13.24 -26.17 -2.18
CA GLY A 263 -13.72 -26.89 -3.36
C GLY A 263 -13.40 -26.23 -4.71
N LEU A 264 -12.78 -25.04 -4.73
CA LEU A 264 -12.30 -24.45 -5.97
C LEU A 264 -11.11 -25.23 -6.52
N THR A 265 -11.11 -25.41 -7.83
CA THR A 265 -9.96 -25.87 -8.59
C THR A 265 -9.11 -24.70 -9.09
N PHE A 266 -7.93 -24.99 -9.63
CA PHE A 266 -7.10 -23.98 -10.27
C PHE A 266 -7.80 -23.34 -11.48
N ASP A 267 -8.53 -24.17 -12.26
CA ASP A 267 -9.25 -23.69 -13.45
C ASP A 267 -10.43 -22.79 -13.09
N ASP A 268 -11.12 -23.04 -11.97
CA ASP A 268 -12.14 -22.13 -11.45
C ASP A 268 -11.57 -20.74 -11.15
N LEU A 269 -10.38 -20.68 -10.52
CA LEU A 269 -9.70 -19.42 -10.25
C LEU A 269 -9.25 -18.72 -11.55
N VAL A 270 -8.80 -19.48 -12.55
CA VAL A 270 -8.48 -18.91 -13.87
C VAL A 270 -9.72 -18.30 -14.51
N ASN A 271 -10.86 -18.98 -14.44
CA ASN A 271 -12.13 -18.47 -14.97
C ASN A 271 -12.60 -17.22 -14.22
N LEU A 272 -12.57 -17.21 -12.90
CA LEU A 272 -12.88 -16.03 -12.08
C LEU A 272 -11.96 -14.85 -12.40
N ASN A 273 -10.71 -15.12 -12.75
CA ASN A 273 -9.73 -14.09 -13.07
C ASN A 273 -9.82 -13.54 -14.50
N GLN A 274 -10.75 -13.99 -15.33
CA GLN A 274 -10.94 -13.49 -16.70
C GLN A 274 -11.17 -11.97 -16.73
N ILE A 275 -11.78 -11.40 -15.70
CA ILE A 275 -11.97 -9.95 -15.52
C ILE A 275 -10.65 -9.17 -15.52
N ASN A 276 -9.54 -9.83 -15.25
CA ASN A 276 -8.21 -9.24 -15.18
C ASN A 276 -7.32 -9.55 -16.40
N ILE A 277 -7.78 -10.35 -17.37
CA ILE A 277 -6.92 -10.94 -18.43
C ILE A 277 -6.20 -9.88 -19.27
N ASN A 278 -6.82 -8.75 -19.52
CA ASN A 278 -6.28 -7.66 -20.35
C ASN A 278 -5.71 -6.50 -19.52
N LYS A 279 -5.60 -6.66 -18.20
CA LYS A 279 -5.09 -5.59 -17.34
C LYS A 279 -3.56 -5.60 -17.30
N GLU A 280 -2.97 -4.43 -17.30
CA GLU A 280 -1.54 -4.23 -17.11
C GLU A 280 -1.22 -4.22 -15.60
N TYR A 281 -0.87 -5.38 -15.04
CA TYR A 281 -0.63 -5.58 -13.60
C TYR A 281 0.46 -4.65 -13.05
N ARG A 282 1.61 -4.69 -13.69
CA ARG A 282 2.83 -4.04 -13.23
C ARG A 282 2.69 -2.53 -13.04
N LYS A 283 1.89 -1.85 -13.88
CA LYS A 283 1.73 -0.39 -13.80
C LYS A 283 1.31 0.08 -12.42
N PHE A 284 0.42 -0.67 -11.76
CA PHE A 284 -0.10 -0.32 -10.44
C PHE A 284 0.93 -0.41 -9.30
N SER A 285 2.04 -1.12 -9.52
CA SER A 285 3.18 -1.17 -8.58
C SER A 285 4.27 -0.15 -8.91
N THR A 286 4.12 0.63 -10.01
CA THR A 286 5.11 1.63 -10.43
C THR A 286 4.79 3.02 -9.93
N TRP A 287 5.83 3.78 -9.64
CA TRP A 287 5.71 5.20 -9.29
C TRP A 287 5.09 6.04 -10.39
N LYS A 288 5.40 5.72 -11.66
CA LYS A 288 4.92 6.47 -12.83
C LYS A 288 3.40 6.60 -12.84
N TYR A 289 2.67 5.50 -12.69
CA TYR A 289 1.20 5.50 -12.72
C TYR A 289 0.59 6.40 -11.63
N TRP A 290 1.06 6.26 -10.39
CA TRP A 290 0.50 7.04 -9.27
C TRP A 290 0.89 8.51 -9.33
N LYS A 291 2.10 8.81 -9.85
CA LYS A 291 2.52 10.18 -10.13
C LYS A 291 1.59 10.84 -11.14
N GLU A 292 1.34 10.20 -12.28
CA GLU A 292 0.44 10.71 -13.33
C GLU A 292 -0.97 10.94 -12.79
N LEU A 293 -1.48 10.03 -11.94
CA LEU A 293 -2.78 10.18 -11.29
C LEU A 293 -2.82 11.39 -10.33
N ILE A 294 -1.76 11.61 -9.55
CA ILE A 294 -1.66 12.77 -8.65
C ILE A 294 -1.58 14.06 -9.47
N ASP A 295 -0.71 14.09 -10.49
CA ASP A 295 -0.51 15.26 -11.34
C ASP A 295 -1.79 15.64 -12.12
N SER A 296 -2.63 14.67 -12.47
CA SER A 296 -3.92 14.95 -13.13
C SER A 296 -4.90 15.77 -12.29
N LYS A 297 -4.63 15.94 -10.99
CA LYS A 297 -5.43 16.77 -10.07
C LYS A 297 -4.84 18.16 -9.84
N THR A 298 -3.70 18.48 -10.44
CA THR A 298 -3.03 19.78 -10.28
C THR A 298 -3.47 20.80 -11.34
N LEU A 299 -4.43 20.48 -12.20
CA LEU A 299 -4.88 21.30 -13.32
C LEU A 299 -5.96 22.30 -12.93
#